data_7ac3757747a6837e0d8ce11102a0dcfa
#
_entry.id   7ac3757747a6837e0d8ce11102a0dcfa
#
_cell.length_a   1.000
_cell.length_b   1.000
_cell.length_c   1.000
_cell.angle_alpha   90.00
_cell.angle_beta   90.00
_cell.angle_gamma   90.00
#
_symmetry.space_group_name_H-M   'P 1'
#
loop_
_entity.id
_entity.type
_entity.pdbx_description
1 polymer ?
#
loop_
_entity_poly.entity_id
_entity_poly.type
_entity_poly.pdbx_seq_one_letter_code
_entity_poly.pdbx_strand_id
1 'polypeptide(L)'
;MNIIPLASSSKGNAYLVEHDGSVILVDCGLSCRELQKRLKEKAAATCDQIMAILITHSHADHVQGLKTLLGKYDVPVYANLMTAETIIAEQGVAEDAFVCFENGQEFSIGPFTISAFSIPHDTSDPVGYLIKVSNRQPSTFDLQPSTYFHATDVGLPLDSIGLKLREADVATLESNHDPVMLRTSGRPASLIQRIAGPRGHLSNAQAAELVRKFASPRLKKLMLAHLSQDCNTPSLAEETMREAFAEMKRDDIELEVLES
;
A
#
# COMPACT_ATOMS: atom_id res chain seq x y z
N MET A 1 11.43 -10.01 -6.69
CA MET A 1 10.99 -8.91 -5.78
C MET A 1 10.18 -9.52 -4.65
N ASN A 2 10.48 -9.18 -3.42
CA ASN A 2 9.81 -9.68 -2.22
C ASN A 2 9.07 -8.51 -1.54
N ILE A 3 7.83 -8.73 -1.14
CA ILE A 3 6.99 -7.74 -0.47
C ILE A 3 6.73 -8.23 0.94
N ILE A 4 7.15 -7.46 1.94
CA ILE A 4 7.05 -7.82 3.34
C ILE A 4 6.20 -6.78 4.07
N PRO A 5 4.92 -7.07 4.35
CA PRO A 5 4.07 -6.20 5.15
C PRO A 5 4.58 -6.13 6.58
N LEU A 6 5.07 -4.98 6.99
CA LEU A 6 5.50 -4.74 8.37
C LEU A 6 4.29 -4.43 9.24
N ALA A 7 3.37 -3.61 8.75
CA ALA A 7 2.10 -3.29 9.38
C ALA A 7 1.06 -2.86 8.34
N SER A 8 -0.22 -3.12 8.63
CA SER A 8 -1.35 -2.73 7.78
C SER A 8 -2.59 -2.49 8.63
N SER A 9 -2.81 -1.27 9.06
CA SER A 9 -4.01 -0.88 9.83
C SER A 9 -4.11 0.63 10.00
N SER A 10 -5.25 1.13 10.43
CA SER A 10 -5.45 2.53 10.84
C SER A 10 -4.61 3.00 12.05
N LYS A 11 -3.72 2.15 12.58
CA LYS A 11 -2.75 2.48 13.63
C LYS A 11 -1.33 2.64 13.09
N GLY A 12 -1.07 2.18 11.89
CA GLY A 12 0.21 2.31 11.22
C GLY A 12 0.33 1.40 10.01
N ASN A 13 0.86 1.94 8.94
CA ASN A 13 1.10 1.27 7.66
C ASN A 13 2.60 1.36 7.33
N ALA A 14 3.19 0.24 6.96
CA ALA A 14 4.58 0.17 6.50
C ALA A 14 4.79 -1.14 5.72
N TYR A 15 5.32 -1.04 4.51
CA TYR A 15 5.57 -2.19 3.64
C TYR A 15 6.99 -2.13 3.09
N LEU A 16 7.75 -3.19 3.30
CA LEU A 16 9.10 -3.31 2.76
C LEU A 16 9.05 -3.97 1.40
N VAL A 17 9.69 -3.36 0.42
CA VAL A 17 9.89 -3.91 -0.92
C VAL A 17 11.38 -4.20 -1.10
N GLU A 18 11.72 -5.46 -1.33
CA GLU A 18 13.11 -5.93 -1.46
C GLU A 18 13.34 -6.57 -2.81
N HIS A 19 14.48 -6.29 -3.41
CA HIS A 19 14.97 -6.95 -4.61
C HIS A 19 16.52 -6.96 -4.64
N ASP A 20 17.10 -8.16 -4.68
CA ASP A 20 18.56 -8.38 -4.75
C ASP A 20 19.35 -7.56 -3.71
N GLY A 21 18.85 -7.52 -2.48
CA GLY A 21 19.45 -6.79 -1.35
C GLY A 21 19.21 -5.28 -1.36
N SER A 22 18.55 -4.74 -2.36
CA SER A 22 18.05 -3.36 -2.39
C SER A 22 16.70 -3.26 -1.72
N VAL A 23 16.50 -2.28 -0.86
CA VAL A 23 15.32 -2.17 0.01
C VAL A 23 14.73 -0.77 -0.05
N ILE A 24 13.42 -0.68 -0.30
CA ILE A 24 12.65 0.56 -0.14
C ILE A 24 11.46 0.33 0.80
N LEU A 25 11.00 1.39 1.45
CA LEU A 25 9.86 1.37 2.35
C LEU A 25 8.68 2.12 1.71
N VAL A 26 7.49 1.54 1.71
CA VAL A 26 6.24 2.24 1.38
C VAL A 26 5.52 2.55 2.68
N ASP A 27 5.35 3.82 2.96
CA ASP A 27 4.85 4.43 4.19
C ASP A 27 5.70 4.18 5.45
N CYS A 28 5.64 5.12 6.38
CA CYS A 28 6.37 5.11 7.65
C CYS A 28 5.40 5.41 8.81
N GLY A 29 4.30 4.67 8.86
CA GLY A 29 3.23 4.83 9.85
C GLY A 29 3.51 4.18 11.19
N LEU A 30 4.66 3.53 11.38
CA LEU A 30 5.08 2.96 12.66
C LEU A 30 6.05 3.90 13.38
N SER A 31 6.04 3.91 14.72
CA SER A 31 7.13 4.56 15.45
C SER A 31 8.49 3.97 15.02
N CYS A 32 9.55 4.77 15.03
CA CYS A 32 10.89 4.31 14.64
C CYS A 32 11.33 3.04 15.41
N ARG A 33 10.96 2.94 16.71
CA ARG A 33 11.25 1.76 17.52
C ARG A 33 10.51 0.51 17.02
N GLU A 34 9.22 0.66 16.72
CA GLU A 34 8.40 -0.47 16.23
C GLU A 34 8.81 -0.87 14.82
N LEU A 35 9.14 0.10 13.97
CA LEU A 35 9.69 -0.16 12.64
C LEU A 35 10.98 -0.99 12.71
N GLN A 36 11.95 -0.59 13.53
CA GLN A 36 13.20 -1.32 13.73
C GLN A 36 12.96 -2.76 14.22
N LYS A 37 12.03 -2.94 15.16
CA LYS A 37 11.66 -4.25 15.67
C LYS A 37 11.10 -5.14 14.55
N ARG A 38 10.11 -4.64 13.80
CA ARG A 38 9.45 -5.42 12.74
C ARG A 38 10.36 -5.69 11.54
N LEU A 39 11.23 -4.76 11.18
CA LEU A 39 12.27 -5.00 10.16
C LEU A 39 13.16 -6.18 10.56
N LYS A 40 13.62 -6.22 11.81
CA LYS A 40 14.45 -7.32 12.31
C LYS A 40 13.70 -8.66 12.35
N GLU A 41 12.45 -8.65 12.84
CA GLU A 41 11.66 -9.87 13.03
C GLU A 41 11.14 -10.46 11.73
N LYS A 42 10.67 -9.61 10.79
CA LYS A 42 9.99 -10.05 9.57
C LYS A 42 10.89 -10.10 8.33
N ALA A 43 11.93 -9.26 8.28
CA ALA A 43 12.75 -9.08 7.09
C ALA A 43 14.25 -9.33 7.31
N ALA A 44 14.68 -9.61 8.53
CA ALA A 44 16.11 -9.65 8.90
C ALA A 44 16.89 -8.39 8.44
N ALA A 45 16.18 -7.23 8.37
CA ALA A 45 16.70 -5.96 7.86
C ALA A 45 16.78 -4.90 8.98
N THR A 46 17.46 -3.81 8.69
CA THR A 46 17.64 -2.66 9.59
C THR A 46 17.31 -1.36 8.87
N CYS A 47 17.03 -0.27 9.62
CA CYS A 47 16.62 1.01 9.03
C CYS A 47 17.72 1.66 8.15
N ASP A 48 18.99 1.40 8.43
CA ASP A 48 20.12 1.90 7.63
C ASP A 48 20.25 1.25 6.25
N GLN A 49 19.56 0.15 6.01
CA GLN A 49 19.50 -0.50 4.69
C GLN A 49 18.42 0.07 3.79
N ILE A 50 17.51 0.89 4.32
CA ILE A 50 16.42 1.49 3.53
C ILE A 50 17.00 2.56 2.61
N MET A 51 16.92 2.35 1.31
CA MET A 51 17.42 3.27 0.28
C MET A 51 16.54 4.51 0.11
N ALA A 52 15.24 4.36 0.32
CA ALA A 52 14.25 5.43 0.20
C ALA A 52 12.92 5.05 0.87
N ILE A 53 12.14 6.07 1.22
CA ILE A 53 10.78 5.93 1.72
C ILE A 53 9.84 6.54 0.68
N LEU A 54 8.85 5.77 0.22
CA LEU A 54 7.77 6.23 -0.65
C LEU A 54 6.56 6.55 0.23
N ILE A 55 6.02 7.75 0.18
CA ILE A 55 4.83 8.13 0.95
C ILE A 55 3.61 8.17 0.03
N THR A 56 2.56 7.43 0.41
CA THR A 56 1.28 7.42 -0.30
C THR A 56 0.49 8.69 -0.06
N HIS A 57 0.40 9.13 1.19
CA HIS A 57 -0.32 10.34 1.62
C HIS A 57 0.06 10.76 3.05
N SER A 58 -0.47 11.89 3.52
CA SER A 58 -0.02 12.57 4.74
C SER A 58 -0.71 12.15 6.05
N HIS A 59 -1.67 11.22 6.05
CA HIS A 59 -2.32 10.80 7.29
C HIS A 59 -1.34 10.19 8.31
N ALA A 60 -1.61 10.40 9.59
CA ALA A 60 -0.71 10.04 10.68
C ALA A 60 -0.28 8.57 10.67
N ASP A 61 -1.19 7.66 10.35
CA ASP A 61 -0.92 6.22 10.28
C ASP A 61 -0.06 5.80 9.08
N HIS A 62 0.33 6.75 8.21
CA HIS A 62 1.29 6.57 7.13
C HIS A 62 2.61 7.29 7.35
N VAL A 63 2.66 8.30 8.23
CA VAL A 63 3.84 9.18 8.35
C VAL A 63 4.32 9.44 9.79
N GLN A 64 3.62 8.97 10.84
CA GLN A 64 3.92 9.33 12.24
C GLN A 64 5.34 8.94 12.70
N GLY A 65 5.97 7.96 12.06
CA GLY A 65 7.35 7.55 12.35
C GLY A 65 8.42 8.37 11.66
N LEU A 66 8.04 9.10 10.62
CA LEU A 66 8.96 9.71 9.65
C LEU A 66 9.95 10.68 10.30
N LYS A 67 9.46 11.68 11.04
CA LYS A 67 10.33 12.66 11.70
C LYS A 67 11.38 12.03 12.62
N THR A 68 10.96 11.03 13.41
CA THR A 68 11.87 10.35 14.34
C THR A 68 12.88 9.46 13.61
N LEU A 69 12.47 8.86 12.49
CA LEU A 69 13.35 8.05 11.65
C LEU A 69 14.42 8.92 11.00
N LEU A 70 14.02 10.02 10.38
CA LEU A 70 14.92 10.97 9.69
C LEU A 70 15.87 11.68 10.65
N GLY A 71 15.51 11.84 11.92
CA GLY A 71 16.41 12.33 12.95
C GLY A 71 17.56 11.37 13.31
N LYS A 72 17.52 10.11 12.80
CA LYS A 72 18.53 9.08 13.07
C LYS A 72 19.21 8.54 11.84
N TYR A 73 18.52 8.55 10.70
CA TYR A 73 18.95 7.95 9.44
C TYR A 73 18.79 8.96 8.31
N ASP A 74 19.80 9.05 7.48
CA ASP A 74 19.80 9.87 6.27
C ASP A 74 19.17 9.05 5.13
N VAL A 75 17.84 9.13 5.00
CA VAL A 75 17.05 8.38 4.03
C VAL A 75 16.16 9.34 3.25
N PRO A 76 16.26 9.43 1.92
CA PRO A 76 15.40 10.31 1.13
C PRO A 76 13.94 9.85 1.15
N VAL A 77 13.01 10.82 1.22
CA VAL A 77 11.57 10.62 1.23
C VAL A 77 11.00 11.07 -0.11
N TYR A 78 10.38 10.15 -0.81
CA TYR A 78 9.71 10.41 -2.08
C TYR A 78 8.22 10.62 -1.84
N ALA A 79 7.72 11.79 -2.21
CA ALA A 79 6.30 12.15 -2.16
C ALA A 79 5.96 13.10 -3.31
N ASN A 80 4.69 13.24 -3.69
CA ASN A 80 4.32 14.37 -4.53
C ASN A 80 4.37 15.67 -3.72
N LEU A 81 4.40 16.81 -4.42
CA LEU A 81 4.59 18.12 -3.80
C LEU A 81 3.57 18.42 -2.71
N MET A 82 2.27 18.18 -2.96
CA MET A 82 1.20 18.50 -2.02
C MET A 82 1.27 17.64 -0.74
N THR A 83 1.62 16.38 -0.87
CA THR A 83 1.86 15.49 0.28
C THR A 83 3.08 15.94 1.08
N ALA A 84 4.19 16.27 0.41
CA ALA A 84 5.41 16.77 1.06
C ALA A 84 5.14 18.07 1.84
N GLU A 85 4.52 19.07 1.22
CA GLU A 85 4.15 20.35 1.85
C GLU A 85 3.27 20.14 3.09
N THR A 86 2.29 19.23 3.01
CA THR A 86 1.43 18.90 4.15
C THR A 86 2.23 18.30 5.32
N ILE A 87 3.13 17.35 5.05
CA ILE A 87 3.97 16.71 6.08
C ILE A 87 4.94 17.71 6.70
N ILE A 88 5.56 18.57 5.89
CA ILE A 88 6.44 19.64 6.37
C ILE A 88 5.68 20.56 7.32
N ALA A 89 4.50 21.02 6.92
CA ALA A 89 3.67 21.94 7.71
C ALA A 89 3.16 21.32 9.02
N GLU A 90 2.69 20.05 8.98
CA GLU A 90 2.05 19.41 10.12
C GLU A 90 3.02 18.74 11.09
N GLN A 91 4.11 18.14 10.57
CA GLN A 91 5.06 17.37 11.39
C GLN A 91 6.39 18.06 11.58
N GLY A 92 6.70 19.11 10.80
CA GLY A 92 7.98 19.82 10.85
C GLY A 92 9.14 18.90 10.43
N VAL A 93 8.93 18.06 9.43
CA VAL A 93 10.00 17.35 8.72
C VAL A 93 10.74 18.35 7.86
N ALA A 94 12.08 18.23 7.76
CA ALA A 94 12.90 19.13 6.98
C ALA A 94 12.60 19.01 5.48
N GLU A 95 12.54 20.14 4.77
CA GLU A 95 12.19 20.20 3.35
C GLU A 95 13.20 19.44 2.48
N ASP A 96 14.47 19.51 2.83
CA ASP A 96 15.57 18.85 2.13
C ASP A 96 15.57 17.32 2.24
N ALA A 97 14.75 16.76 3.12
CA ALA A 97 14.52 15.31 3.17
C ALA A 97 13.67 14.81 2.01
N PHE A 98 12.92 15.70 1.32
CA PHE A 98 11.97 15.28 0.29
C PHE A 98 12.56 15.36 -1.12
N VAL A 99 12.27 14.30 -1.89
CA VAL A 99 12.44 14.25 -3.35
C VAL A 99 11.03 14.22 -3.95
N CYS A 100 10.59 15.33 -4.51
CA CYS A 100 9.25 15.44 -5.07
C CYS A 100 9.18 14.86 -6.48
N PHE A 101 8.07 14.18 -6.78
CA PHE A 101 7.74 13.65 -8.10
C PHE A 101 6.37 14.16 -8.57
N GLU A 102 6.10 14.05 -9.86
CA GLU A 102 4.78 14.31 -10.44
C GLU A 102 4.02 12.98 -10.63
N ASN A 103 2.72 12.97 -10.30
CA ASN A 103 1.86 11.80 -10.49
C ASN A 103 1.84 11.39 -11.97
N GLY A 104 1.98 10.10 -12.24
CA GLY A 104 2.03 9.54 -13.58
C GLY A 104 3.41 9.52 -14.23
N GLN A 105 4.40 10.23 -13.70
CA GLN A 105 5.80 10.11 -14.15
C GLN A 105 6.48 8.88 -13.53
N GLU A 106 7.38 8.28 -14.30
CA GLU A 106 8.24 7.20 -13.80
C GLU A 106 9.56 7.79 -13.28
N PHE A 107 10.01 7.28 -12.14
CA PHE A 107 11.34 7.56 -11.59
C PHE A 107 11.99 6.28 -11.09
N SER A 108 13.31 6.33 -10.83
CA SER A 108 14.07 5.13 -10.44
C SER A 108 14.77 5.31 -9.11
N ILE A 109 14.75 4.26 -8.28
CA ILE A 109 15.51 4.14 -7.04
C ILE A 109 16.24 2.81 -7.09
N GLY A 110 17.54 2.82 -7.30
CA GLY A 110 18.32 1.60 -7.50
C GLY A 110 17.74 0.73 -8.62
N PRO A 111 17.36 -0.55 -8.35
CA PRO A 111 16.79 -1.44 -9.35
C PRO A 111 15.29 -1.22 -9.59
N PHE A 112 14.64 -0.37 -8.80
CA PHE A 112 13.20 -0.14 -8.85
C PHE A 112 12.86 0.98 -9.84
N THR A 113 11.92 0.72 -10.75
CA THR A 113 11.23 1.75 -11.55
C THR A 113 9.84 1.94 -10.95
N ILE A 114 9.51 3.14 -10.56
CA ILE A 114 8.33 3.47 -9.76
C ILE A 114 7.47 4.45 -10.53
N SER A 115 6.17 4.21 -10.58
CA SER A 115 5.18 5.18 -11.01
C SER A 115 4.08 5.33 -9.97
N ALA A 116 3.79 6.58 -9.58
CA ALA A 116 2.69 6.92 -8.71
C ALA A 116 1.42 7.17 -9.54
N PHE A 117 0.26 6.76 -9.04
CA PHE A 117 -1.03 7.05 -9.65
C PHE A 117 -2.02 7.57 -8.60
N SER A 118 -2.83 8.54 -8.98
CA SER A 118 -3.78 9.17 -8.05
C SER A 118 -4.86 8.19 -7.60
N ILE A 119 -5.20 8.24 -6.33
CA ILE A 119 -6.31 7.51 -5.70
C ILE A 119 -7.27 8.50 -5.03
N PRO A 120 -8.58 8.22 -4.97
CA PRO A 120 -9.52 9.09 -4.29
C PRO A 120 -9.50 8.83 -2.77
N HIS A 121 -9.01 9.79 -1.99
CA HIS A 121 -9.03 9.76 -0.52
C HIS A 121 -9.14 11.17 0.07
N ASP A 122 -9.42 11.30 1.37
CA ASP A 122 -9.71 12.58 2.02
C ASP A 122 -8.46 13.32 2.54
N THR A 123 -7.41 13.32 1.74
CA THR A 123 -6.15 14.03 1.98
C THR A 123 -5.66 14.75 0.71
N SER A 124 -4.58 15.50 0.82
CA SER A 124 -3.99 16.23 -0.31
C SER A 124 -3.26 15.27 -1.24
N ASP A 125 -3.77 15.12 -2.46
CA ASP A 125 -3.19 14.37 -3.60
C ASP A 125 -2.64 12.96 -3.26
N PRO A 126 -3.49 12.05 -2.73
CA PRO A 126 -3.06 10.70 -2.35
C PRO A 126 -2.74 9.84 -3.57
N VAL A 127 -1.75 8.94 -3.42
CA VAL A 127 -1.28 8.08 -4.50
C VAL A 127 -1.17 6.61 -4.10
N GLY A 128 -1.38 5.73 -5.08
CA GLY A 128 -0.87 4.36 -5.05
C GLY A 128 0.41 4.25 -5.87
N TYR A 129 1.08 3.11 -5.79
CA TYR A 129 2.33 2.86 -6.49
C TYR A 129 2.28 1.61 -7.36
N LEU A 130 2.90 1.72 -8.53
CA LEU A 130 3.29 0.57 -9.35
C LEU A 130 4.82 0.51 -9.36
N ILE A 131 5.40 -0.54 -8.77
CA ILE A 131 6.83 -0.71 -8.61
C ILE A 131 7.29 -1.88 -9.47
N LYS A 132 8.18 -1.62 -10.41
CA LYS A 132 8.72 -2.59 -11.36
C LYS A 132 10.20 -2.81 -11.09
N VAL A 133 10.68 -4.03 -11.30
CA VAL A 133 12.10 -4.34 -11.34
C VAL A 133 12.48 -4.86 -12.72
N SER A 134 13.57 -4.33 -13.27
CA SER A 134 14.10 -4.82 -14.54
C SER A 134 14.91 -6.09 -14.30
N ASN A 135 14.42 -7.24 -14.70
CA ASN A 135 15.21 -8.47 -14.74
C ASN A 135 16.34 -8.31 -15.77
N ARG A 136 17.55 -7.97 -15.32
CA ARG A 136 18.74 -7.89 -16.21
C ARG A 136 19.35 -9.23 -16.56
N GLN A 137 18.79 -10.38 -16.12
CA GLN A 137 19.30 -11.70 -16.47
C GLN A 137 18.20 -12.63 -16.99
N PRO A 138 18.29 -13.08 -18.27
CA PRO A 138 17.35 -14.04 -18.84
C PRO A 138 17.65 -15.50 -18.49
N SER A 139 18.29 -15.80 -17.36
CA SER A 139 18.91 -17.12 -17.14
C SER A 139 18.29 -18.00 -16.05
N THR A 140 17.14 -17.64 -15.44
CA THR A 140 16.47 -18.56 -14.52
C THR A 140 14.99 -18.73 -14.86
N PHE A 141 14.54 -19.99 -14.89
CA PHE A 141 13.15 -20.40 -15.13
C PHE A 141 12.20 -20.01 -13.99
N ASP A 142 12.67 -19.38 -12.94
CA ASP A 142 11.85 -18.83 -11.86
C ASP A 142 11.33 -17.43 -12.25
N LEU A 143 10.04 -17.37 -12.57
CA LEU A 143 9.31 -16.13 -12.79
C LEU A 143 9.14 -15.39 -11.45
N GLN A 144 10.20 -14.71 -10.99
CA GLN A 144 10.09 -13.81 -9.86
C GLN A 144 9.14 -12.65 -10.22
N PRO A 145 8.26 -12.23 -9.31
CA PRO A 145 7.39 -11.09 -9.55
C PRO A 145 8.20 -9.87 -9.98
N SER A 146 7.86 -9.30 -11.11
CA SER A 146 8.53 -8.12 -11.67
C SER A 146 7.78 -6.82 -11.42
N THR A 147 6.48 -6.92 -11.08
CA THR A 147 5.61 -5.75 -10.91
C THR A 147 4.77 -5.88 -9.65
N TYR A 148 4.92 -4.94 -8.73
CA TYR A 148 4.14 -4.81 -7.52
C TYR A 148 3.19 -3.62 -7.62
N PHE A 149 1.92 -3.86 -7.30
CA PHE A 149 0.88 -2.84 -7.16
C PHE A 149 0.57 -2.60 -5.69
N HIS A 150 0.51 -1.34 -5.28
CA HIS A 150 0.14 -0.96 -3.92
C HIS A 150 -0.92 0.13 -3.94
N ALA A 151 -2.09 -0.13 -3.32
CA ALA A 151 -3.13 0.86 -3.11
C ALA A 151 -3.91 0.55 -1.83
N THR A 152 -3.76 1.40 -0.83
CA THR A 152 -4.55 1.48 0.39
C THR A 152 -5.24 2.85 0.44
N ASP A 153 -6.24 3.00 1.29
CA ASP A 153 -6.98 4.26 1.46
C ASP A 153 -7.65 4.73 0.17
N VAL A 154 -8.37 3.81 -0.44
CA VAL A 154 -9.03 3.99 -1.74
C VAL A 154 -10.54 4.20 -1.54
N GLY A 155 -11.05 5.39 -1.81
CA GLY A 155 -12.47 5.70 -1.62
C GLY A 155 -13.41 5.10 -2.67
N LEU A 156 -12.93 4.90 -3.90
CA LEU A 156 -13.72 4.36 -5.03
C LEU A 156 -12.90 3.39 -5.89
N PRO A 157 -13.52 2.30 -6.37
CA PRO A 157 -12.89 1.34 -7.27
C PRO A 157 -12.84 1.87 -8.72
N LEU A 158 -12.04 2.90 -8.96
CA LEU A 158 -11.94 3.55 -10.28
C LEU A 158 -11.24 2.64 -11.30
N ASP A 159 -11.70 2.70 -12.56
CA ASP A 159 -11.10 1.97 -13.67
C ASP A 159 -9.61 2.32 -13.87
N SER A 160 -9.21 3.56 -13.61
CA SER A 160 -7.80 3.98 -13.66
C SER A 160 -6.91 3.20 -12.69
N ILE A 161 -7.40 2.89 -11.48
CA ILE A 161 -6.73 2.07 -10.48
C ILE A 161 -6.68 0.61 -10.96
N GLY A 162 -7.79 0.10 -11.47
CA GLY A 162 -7.88 -1.25 -12.01
C GLY A 162 -6.95 -1.50 -13.20
N LEU A 163 -6.76 -0.52 -14.06
CA LEU A 163 -5.80 -0.61 -15.17
C LEU A 163 -4.36 -0.74 -14.67
N LYS A 164 -4.02 -0.15 -13.53
CA LYS A 164 -2.71 -0.35 -12.86
C LYS A 164 -2.62 -1.73 -12.22
N LEU A 165 -3.68 -2.18 -11.55
CA LEU A 165 -3.74 -3.53 -10.99
C LEU A 165 -3.53 -4.61 -12.06
N ARG A 166 -4.01 -4.39 -13.28
CA ARG A 166 -3.85 -5.32 -14.42
C ARG A 166 -2.39 -5.60 -14.79
N GLU A 167 -1.47 -4.68 -14.48
CA GLU A 167 -0.04 -4.82 -14.76
C GLU A 167 0.69 -5.69 -13.71
N ALA A 168 0.07 -5.93 -12.53
CA ALA A 168 0.71 -6.51 -11.37
C ALA A 168 0.92 -8.02 -11.45
N ASP A 169 2.04 -8.48 -10.92
CA ASP A 169 2.30 -9.88 -10.55
C ASP A 169 1.94 -10.12 -9.07
N VAL A 170 2.20 -9.14 -8.21
CA VAL A 170 1.82 -9.09 -6.80
C VAL A 170 1.07 -7.80 -6.51
N ALA A 171 0.01 -7.85 -5.73
CA ALA A 171 -0.76 -6.68 -5.36
C ALA A 171 -1.04 -6.60 -3.86
N THR A 172 -0.96 -5.39 -3.30
CA THR A 172 -1.59 -5.01 -2.03
C THR A 172 -2.76 -4.09 -2.35
N LEU A 173 -3.95 -4.51 -1.96
CA LEU A 173 -5.18 -3.76 -2.21
C LEU A 173 -5.97 -3.60 -0.91
N GLU A 174 -6.53 -2.42 -0.69
CA GLU A 174 -7.43 -2.19 0.44
C GLU A 174 -8.66 -3.11 0.39
N SER A 175 -9.02 -3.63 1.59
CA SER A 175 -10.30 -4.31 1.86
C SER A 175 -10.74 -3.90 3.28
N ASN A 176 -11.20 -2.64 3.39
CA ASN A 176 -11.31 -2.00 4.69
C ASN A 176 -12.48 -2.51 5.52
N HIS A 177 -13.68 -2.60 4.96
CA HIS A 177 -14.87 -2.89 5.76
C HIS A 177 -15.87 -3.82 5.08
N ASP A 178 -16.59 -4.57 5.88
CA ASP A 178 -17.85 -5.20 5.46
C ASP A 178 -18.98 -4.16 5.51
N PRO A 179 -19.77 -4.01 4.44
CA PRO A 179 -20.84 -3.00 4.38
C PRO A 179 -21.94 -3.17 5.45
N VAL A 180 -22.20 -4.40 5.90
CA VAL A 180 -23.20 -4.68 6.93
C VAL A 180 -22.64 -4.31 8.30
N MET A 181 -21.43 -4.77 8.62
CA MET A 181 -20.76 -4.42 9.87
C MET A 181 -20.60 -2.90 10.02
N LEU A 182 -20.22 -2.20 8.96
CA LEU A 182 -20.10 -0.74 9.00
C LEU A 182 -21.45 -0.05 9.32
N ARG A 183 -22.52 -0.46 8.63
CA ARG A 183 -23.86 0.11 8.88
C ARG A 183 -24.40 -0.16 10.28
N THR A 184 -24.05 -1.30 10.87
CA THR A 184 -24.52 -1.74 12.19
C THR A 184 -23.54 -1.47 13.32
N SER A 185 -22.43 -0.78 13.03
CA SER A 185 -21.32 -0.54 13.98
C SER A 185 -21.66 0.36 15.17
N GLY A 186 -22.83 1.04 15.16
CA GLY A 186 -23.18 2.03 16.17
C GLY A 186 -22.42 3.36 16.06
N ARG A 187 -21.58 3.53 15.05
CA ARG A 187 -20.86 4.78 14.77
C ARG A 187 -21.82 5.90 14.35
N PRO A 188 -21.46 7.18 14.56
CA PRO A 188 -22.25 8.30 14.04
C PRO A 188 -22.47 8.18 12.54
N ALA A 189 -23.67 8.53 12.06
CA ALA A 189 -24.03 8.43 10.64
C ALA A 189 -23.06 9.20 9.73
N SER A 190 -22.55 10.36 10.18
CA SER A 190 -21.55 11.13 9.43
C SER A 190 -20.23 10.37 9.25
N LEU A 191 -19.80 9.60 10.25
CA LEU A 191 -18.59 8.79 10.16
C LEU A 191 -18.80 7.60 9.23
N ILE A 192 -19.96 6.93 9.31
CA ILE A 192 -20.32 5.84 8.38
C ILE A 192 -20.34 6.37 6.94
N GLN A 193 -20.94 7.53 6.69
CA GLN A 193 -20.97 8.14 5.37
C GLN A 193 -19.59 8.57 4.87
N ARG A 194 -18.70 9.04 5.75
CA ARG A 194 -17.32 9.36 5.41
C ARG A 194 -16.57 8.10 5.00
N ILE A 195 -16.65 7.02 5.78
CA ILE A 195 -15.95 5.74 5.51
C ILE A 195 -16.44 5.12 4.19
N ALA A 196 -17.74 5.04 3.97
CA ALA A 196 -18.34 4.47 2.77
C ALA A 196 -18.38 5.45 1.58
N GLY A 197 -17.93 6.68 1.76
CA GLY A 197 -18.00 7.74 0.76
C GLY A 197 -16.90 7.68 -0.29
N PRO A 198 -16.99 8.52 -1.34
CA PRO A 198 -16.08 8.48 -2.48
C PRO A 198 -14.63 8.86 -2.17
N ARG A 199 -14.37 9.36 -0.98
CA ARG A 199 -13.03 9.66 -0.45
C ARG A 199 -12.74 8.90 0.85
N GLY A 200 -13.53 7.86 1.16
CA GLY A 200 -13.34 7.01 2.31
C GLY A 200 -12.46 5.80 1.98
N HIS A 201 -13.04 4.60 2.10
CA HIS A 201 -12.31 3.33 1.97
C HIS A 201 -13.12 2.30 1.19
N LEU A 202 -12.43 1.40 0.47
CA LEU A 202 -13.06 0.28 -0.21
C LEU A 202 -13.69 -0.70 0.80
N SER A 203 -14.92 -1.10 0.52
CA SER A 203 -15.49 -2.29 1.15
C SER A 203 -14.88 -3.57 0.54
N ASN A 204 -15.05 -4.70 1.25
CA ASN A 204 -14.67 -6.02 0.73
C ASN A 204 -15.27 -6.28 -0.67
N ALA A 205 -16.54 -5.94 -0.86
CA ALA A 205 -17.25 -6.12 -2.13
C ALA A 205 -16.66 -5.25 -3.25
N GLN A 206 -16.31 -4.00 -2.98
CA GLN A 206 -15.68 -3.10 -3.97
C GLN A 206 -14.26 -3.55 -4.34
N ALA A 207 -13.47 -4.02 -3.36
CA ALA A 207 -12.17 -4.62 -3.63
C ALA A 207 -12.30 -5.86 -4.54
N ALA A 208 -13.25 -6.75 -4.23
CA ALA A 208 -13.54 -7.93 -5.03
C ALA A 208 -13.99 -7.56 -6.46
N GLU A 209 -14.85 -6.54 -6.62
CA GLU A 209 -15.28 -6.04 -7.93
C GLU A 209 -14.11 -5.55 -8.77
N LEU A 210 -13.19 -4.76 -8.18
CA LEU A 210 -12.01 -4.28 -8.86
C LEU A 210 -11.13 -5.44 -9.34
N VAL A 211 -10.94 -6.44 -8.50
CA VAL A 211 -10.17 -7.64 -8.84
C VAL A 211 -10.87 -8.46 -9.92
N ARG A 212 -12.18 -8.69 -9.84
CA ARG A 212 -12.94 -9.40 -10.90
C ARG A 212 -12.76 -8.74 -12.26
N LYS A 213 -12.80 -7.41 -12.30
CA LYS A 213 -12.77 -6.66 -13.55
C LYS A 213 -11.37 -6.56 -14.16
N PHE A 214 -10.34 -6.49 -13.33
CA PHE A 214 -9.01 -6.10 -13.79
C PHE A 214 -7.88 -7.09 -13.52
N ALA A 215 -8.04 -8.09 -12.64
CA ALA A 215 -6.99 -9.07 -12.42
C ALA A 215 -6.64 -9.80 -13.71
N SER A 216 -5.39 -9.68 -14.13
CA SER A 216 -4.88 -10.33 -15.33
C SER A 216 -4.29 -11.71 -14.99
N PRO A 217 -3.97 -12.56 -15.99
CA PRO A 217 -3.26 -13.82 -15.76
C PRO A 217 -1.90 -13.66 -15.07
N ARG A 218 -1.35 -12.44 -15.07
CA ARG A 218 -0.08 -12.11 -14.39
C ARG A 218 -0.19 -12.15 -12.88
N LEU A 219 -1.34 -11.73 -12.31
CA LEU A 219 -1.51 -11.64 -10.86
C LEU A 219 -1.40 -13.04 -10.24
N LYS A 220 -0.41 -13.23 -9.37
CA LYS A 220 -0.11 -14.48 -8.68
C LYS A 220 -0.32 -14.40 -7.18
N LYS A 221 -0.22 -13.20 -6.61
CA LYS A 221 -0.44 -12.96 -5.18
C LYS A 221 -1.23 -11.67 -4.96
N LEU A 222 -2.27 -11.75 -4.12
CA LEU A 222 -3.05 -10.63 -3.64
C LEU A 222 -3.00 -10.58 -2.11
N MET A 223 -2.59 -9.44 -1.57
CA MET A 223 -2.63 -9.14 -0.15
C MET A 223 -3.77 -8.16 0.11
N LEU A 224 -4.75 -8.55 0.92
CA LEU A 224 -5.81 -7.66 1.39
C LEU A 224 -5.29 -6.88 2.60
N ALA A 225 -5.38 -5.56 2.53
CA ALA A 225 -4.73 -4.65 3.44
C ALA A 225 -5.71 -3.66 4.08
N HIS A 226 -5.26 -2.96 5.12
CA HIS A 226 -5.97 -1.84 5.75
C HIS A 226 -7.38 -2.22 6.26
N LEU A 227 -7.50 -3.42 6.86
CA LEU A 227 -8.76 -3.89 7.43
C LEU A 227 -9.16 -3.09 8.67
N SER A 228 -10.41 -2.69 8.74
CA SER A 228 -10.99 -2.06 9.92
C SER A 228 -11.14 -3.07 11.05
N GLN A 229 -10.59 -2.78 12.22
CA GLN A 229 -10.68 -3.65 13.40
C GLN A 229 -12.12 -3.80 13.92
N ASP A 230 -13.00 -2.81 13.71
CA ASP A 230 -14.36 -2.79 14.22
C ASP A 230 -15.42 -3.15 13.18
N CYS A 231 -15.11 -2.91 11.89
CA CYS A 231 -16.10 -3.04 10.81
C CYS A 231 -15.69 -4.08 9.75
N ASN A 232 -14.77 -4.97 10.08
CA ASN A 232 -14.35 -6.09 9.25
C ASN A 232 -13.84 -7.24 10.11
N THR A 233 -13.67 -8.41 9.48
CA THR A 233 -12.87 -9.51 10.00
C THR A 233 -12.01 -10.08 8.88
N PRO A 234 -10.83 -10.66 9.19
CA PRO A 234 -10.02 -11.34 8.18
C PRO A 234 -10.82 -12.38 7.38
N SER A 235 -11.66 -13.15 8.08
CA SER A 235 -12.49 -14.19 7.45
C SER A 235 -13.49 -13.64 6.43
N LEU A 236 -14.17 -12.52 6.74
CA LEU A 236 -15.13 -11.89 5.80
C LEU A 236 -14.42 -11.31 4.58
N ALA A 237 -13.26 -10.68 4.77
CA ALA A 237 -12.48 -10.16 3.65
C ALA A 237 -11.98 -11.30 2.76
N GLU A 238 -11.46 -12.38 3.37
CA GLU A 238 -11.00 -13.57 2.68
C GLU A 238 -12.13 -14.27 1.90
N GLU A 239 -13.27 -14.52 2.54
CA GLU A 239 -14.45 -15.20 1.93
C GLU A 239 -14.93 -14.42 0.71
N THR A 240 -15.13 -13.09 0.85
CA THR A 240 -15.57 -12.23 -0.26
C THR A 240 -14.61 -12.28 -1.44
N MET A 241 -13.30 -12.29 -1.19
CA MET A 241 -12.30 -12.33 -2.27
C MET A 241 -12.19 -13.73 -2.90
N ARG A 242 -12.28 -14.80 -2.10
CA ARG A 242 -12.30 -16.19 -2.64
C ARG A 242 -13.52 -16.46 -3.50
N GLU A 243 -14.69 -15.93 -3.16
CA GLU A 243 -15.87 -15.97 -4.03
C GLU A 243 -15.57 -15.30 -5.39
N ALA A 244 -14.92 -14.13 -5.38
CA ALA A 244 -14.52 -13.47 -6.62
C ALA A 244 -13.52 -14.33 -7.44
N PHE A 245 -12.55 -14.97 -6.80
CA PHE A 245 -11.60 -15.87 -7.47
C PHE A 245 -12.30 -17.08 -8.09
N ALA A 246 -13.25 -17.70 -7.39
CA ALA A 246 -14.03 -18.82 -7.89
C ALA A 246 -14.87 -18.44 -9.13
N GLU A 247 -15.55 -17.29 -9.10
CA GLU A 247 -16.29 -16.73 -10.24
C GLU A 247 -15.39 -16.50 -11.46
N MET A 248 -14.16 -16.03 -11.24
CA MET A 248 -13.16 -15.78 -12.27
C MET A 248 -12.44 -17.07 -12.72
N LYS A 249 -12.59 -18.17 -12.00
CA LYS A 249 -11.81 -19.42 -12.16
C LYS A 249 -10.31 -19.17 -11.99
N ARG A 250 -9.93 -18.40 -10.96
CA ARG A 250 -8.57 -17.97 -10.66
C ARG A 250 -8.09 -18.47 -9.29
N ASP A 251 -8.26 -19.77 -9.04
CA ASP A 251 -7.77 -20.44 -7.81
C ASP A 251 -6.24 -20.48 -7.74
N ASP A 252 -5.56 -20.05 -8.82
CA ASP A 252 -4.10 -19.94 -8.91
C ASP A 252 -3.53 -18.70 -8.21
N ILE A 253 -4.38 -17.76 -7.76
CA ILE A 253 -3.93 -16.56 -7.05
C ILE A 253 -3.78 -16.89 -5.56
N GLU A 254 -2.54 -16.72 -5.04
CA GLU A 254 -2.30 -16.75 -3.61
C GLU A 254 -2.99 -15.57 -2.93
N LEU A 255 -3.82 -15.83 -1.93
CA LEU A 255 -4.51 -14.81 -1.15
C LEU A 255 -3.94 -14.77 0.26
N GLU A 256 -3.53 -13.58 0.68
CA GLU A 256 -3.10 -13.28 2.04
C GLU A 256 -3.95 -12.13 2.60
N VAL A 257 -4.49 -12.27 3.81
CA VAL A 257 -5.18 -11.18 4.52
C VAL A 257 -4.23 -10.65 5.58
N LEU A 258 -3.87 -9.37 5.48
CA LEU A 258 -2.93 -8.74 6.39
C LEU A 258 -3.64 -8.39 7.69
N GLU A 259 -3.19 -8.99 8.78
CA GLU A 259 -3.65 -8.67 10.13
C GLU A 259 -2.88 -7.46 10.68
N SER A 260 -3.54 -6.66 11.51
CA SER A 260 -3.04 -5.40 12.09
C SER A 260 -2.04 -5.61 13.24
#